data_4a2160529384abb30b79c3d8634897b8
#
_entry.id   4a2160529384abb30b79c3d8634897b8
#
_cell.length_a   1.000
_cell.length_b   1.000
_cell.length_c   1.000
_cell.angle_alpha   90.00
_cell.angle_beta   90.00
_cell.angle_gamma   90.00
#
_symmetry.space_group_name_H-M   'P 1'
#
loop_
_entity.id
_entity.type
_entity.pdbx_description
1 polymer ?
#
loop_
_entity_poly.entity_id
_entity_poly.type
_entity_poly.pdbx_seq_one_letter_code
_entity_poly.pdbx_strand_id
1 'polypeptide(L)'
;MNAPAAPAVQTTQVYQLFIKASPDRSWEAITNPEQVARYFYGALFEGPPVVGGRWRARTLDHSQVLNDGEIFEVDPPRRFVHGWKALYDPEMAAEVESRITWEIEPQDGGYSKLTLIHDRLEASPKTALSVSGGWMLILSGLKSLIETGEPLIDFTKGDAT
;
A
#
# COMPACT_ATOMS: atom_id res chain seq x y z
N MET A 1 -11.57 -4.51 39.62
CA MET A 1 -10.77 -5.08 38.52
C MET A 1 -10.94 -4.20 37.31
N ASN A 2 -9.88 -3.55 36.89
CA ASN A 2 -9.94 -2.72 35.67
C ASN A 2 -9.80 -3.61 34.45
N ALA A 3 -10.60 -3.33 33.39
CA ALA A 3 -10.39 -3.98 32.11
C ALA A 3 -8.99 -3.66 31.60
N PRO A 4 -8.31 -4.61 30.92
CA PRO A 4 -7.03 -4.30 30.30
C PRO A 4 -7.18 -3.16 29.31
N ALA A 5 -6.22 -2.25 29.31
CA ALA A 5 -6.20 -1.17 28.32
C ALA A 5 -6.12 -1.76 26.93
N ALA A 6 -6.84 -1.15 25.97
CA ALA A 6 -6.69 -1.52 24.57
C ALA A 6 -5.22 -1.37 24.15
N PRO A 7 -4.66 -2.27 23.32
CA PRO A 7 -3.30 -2.12 22.84
C PRO A 7 -3.14 -0.78 22.11
N ALA A 8 -2.04 -0.10 22.37
CA ALA A 8 -1.72 1.15 21.71
C ALA A 8 -1.56 0.91 20.19
N VAL A 9 -2.10 1.81 19.37
CA VAL A 9 -1.90 1.75 17.92
C VAL A 9 -0.44 2.03 17.61
N GLN A 10 0.16 1.21 16.76
CA GLN A 10 1.55 1.38 16.36
C GLN A 10 1.69 2.58 15.42
N THR A 11 2.65 3.44 15.72
CA THR A 11 2.97 4.62 14.89
C THR A 11 4.03 4.33 13.84
N THR A 12 4.69 3.18 13.97
CA THR A 12 5.52 2.58 12.93
C THR A 12 5.05 1.15 12.75
N GLN A 13 4.53 0.85 11.56
CA GLN A 13 3.97 -0.47 11.24
C GLN A 13 4.86 -1.13 10.19
N VAL A 14 5.34 -2.33 10.50
CA VAL A 14 6.24 -3.09 9.62
C VAL A 14 5.61 -4.43 9.27
N TYR A 15 5.54 -4.72 7.98
CA TYR A 15 5.02 -5.98 7.45
C TYR A 15 6.08 -6.59 6.55
N GLN A 16 6.34 -7.87 6.74
CA GLN A 16 7.31 -8.61 5.91
C GLN A 16 6.67 -9.89 5.40
N LEU A 17 6.92 -10.20 4.14
CA LEU A 17 6.43 -11.43 3.53
C LEU A 17 7.37 -11.86 2.42
N PHE A 18 7.33 -13.15 2.10
CA PHE A 18 8.05 -13.72 0.96
C PHE A 18 7.07 -13.90 -0.19
N ILE A 19 7.53 -13.59 -1.40
CA ILE A 19 6.74 -13.69 -2.63
C ILE A 19 7.52 -14.53 -3.62
N LYS A 20 6.87 -15.53 -4.21
CA LYS A 20 7.46 -16.41 -5.22
C LYS A 20 7.54 -15.70 -6.56
N ALA A 21 8.44 -14.74 -6.66
CA ALA A 21 8.67 -13.97 -7.87
C ALA A 21 10.01 -13.21 -7.76
N SER A 22 10.51 -12.77 -8.91
CA SER A 22 11.68 -11.90 -8.96
C SER A 22 11.39 -10.51 -8.41
N PRO A 23 12.42 -9.74 -8.01
CA PRO A 23 12.23 -8.34 -7.63
C PRO A 23 11.57 -7.50 -8.72
N ASP A 24 11.92 -7.72 -9.99
CA ASP A 24 11.32 -6.98 -11.11
C ASP A 24 9.82 -7.22 -11.22
N ARG A 25 9.37 -8.46 -11.07
CA ARG A 25 7.95 -8.78 -11.12
C ARG A 25 7.20 -8.18 -9.93
N SER A 26 7.80 -8.22 -8.75
CA SER A 26 7.22 -7.63 -7.54
C SER A 26 7.12 -6.11 -7.66
N TRP A 27 8.17 -5.49 -8.20
CA TRP A 27 8.19 -4.05 -8.47
C TRP A 27 7.06 -3.62 -9.42
N GLU A 28 6.88 -4.37 -10.50
CA GLU A 28 5.81 -4.08 -11.46
C GLU A 28 4.43 -4.11 -10.79
N ALA A 29 4.18 -5.11 -9.97
CA ALA A 29 2.89 -5.23 -9.27
C ALA A 29 2.63 -4.09 -8.28
N ILE A 30 3.68 -3.49 -7.72
CA ILE A 30 3.58 -2.41 -6.75
C ILE A 30 3.42 -1.04 -7.44
N THR A 31 3.96 -0.88 -8.65
CA THR A 31 4.05 0.43 -9.31
C THR A 31 3.20 0.56 -10.57
N ASN A 32 2.71 -0.54 -11.14
CA ASN A 32 1.83 -0.50 -12.30
C ASN A 32 0.40 -0.20 -11.85
N PRO A 33 -0.19 0.95 -12.26
CA PRO A 33 -1.51 1.37 -11.78
C PRO A 33 -2.62 0.34 -11.97
N GLU A 34 -2.66 -0.35 -13.11
CA GLU A 34 -3.70 -1.33 -13.39
C GLU A 34 -3.62 -2.53 -12.44
N GLN A 35 -2.40 -2.97 -12.13
CA GLN A 35 -2.21 -4.07 -11.19
C GLN A 35 -2.53 -3.64 -9.75
N VAL A 36 -2.10 -2.45 -9.35
CA VAL A 36 -2.35 -1.93 -8.00
C VAL A 36 -3.85 -1.83 -7.73
N ALA A 37 -4.63 -1.33 -8.68
CA ALA A 37 -6.08 -1.17 -8.52
C ALA A 37 -6.77 -2.50 -8.20
N ARG A 38 -6.25 -3.62 -8.70
CA ARG A 38 -6.87 -4.93 -8.50
C ARG A 38 -6.84 -5.39 -7.05
N TYR A 39 -5.77 -5.11 -6.31
CA TYR A 39 -5.63 -5.57 -4.92
C TYR A 39 -5.70 -4.44 -3.88
N PHE A 40 -5.64 -3.18 -4.30
CA PHE A 40 -5.59 -2.02 -3.41
C PHE A 40 -6.93 -1.27 -3.41
N TYR A 41 -8.01 -1.97 -3.07
CA TYR A 41 -9.36 -1.40 -2.94
C TYR A 41 -9.85 -0.63 -4.18
N GLY A 42 -9.39 -0.99 -5.37
CA GLY A 42 -9.78 -0.29 -6.59
C GLY A 42 -9.13 1.08 -6.75
N ALA A 43 -8.09 1.37 -5.98
CA ALA A 43 -7.39 2.65 -6.07
C ALA A 43 -6.52 2.69 -7.34
N LEU A 44 -6.89 3.56 -8.27
CA LEU A 44 -6.17 3.74 -9.53
C LEU A 44 -5.17 4.88 -9.38
N PHE A 45 -3.91 4.52 -9.24
CA PHE A 45 -2.82 5.49 -9.09
C PHE A 45 -2.43 6.11 -10.43
N GLU A 46 -1.99 7.36 -10.37
CA GLU A 46 -1.46 8.07 -11.53
C GLU A 46 0.04 7.76 -11.64
N GLY A 47 0.39 6.78 -12.45
CA GLY A 47 1.79 6.35 -12.58
C GLY A 47 2.32 6.48 -13.99
N PRO A 48 3.59 6.12 -14.23
CA PRO A 48 4.52 5.53 -13.26
C PRO A 48 5.03 6.54 -12.21
N PRO A 49 5.53 6.05 -11.05
CA PRO A 49 6.06 6.94 -10.03
C PRO A 49 7.35 7.64 -10.47
N VAL A 50 7.41 8.94 -10.20
CA VAL A 50 8.57 9.79 -10.52
C VAL A 50 8.91 10.64 -9.29
N VAL A 51 10.18 10.69 -8.90
CA VAL A 51 10.63 11.48 -7.76
C VAL A 51 10.23 12.96 -7.93
N GLY A 52 9.66 13.53 -6.88
CA GLY A 52 9.12 14.88 -6.88
C GLY A 52 7.69 14.99 -7.40
N GLY A 53 7.16 13.91 -7.98
CA GLY A 53 5.76 13.85 -8.42
C GLY A 53 4.83 13.43 -7.28
N ARG A 54 3.58 13.13 -7.67
CA ARG A 54 2.54 12.70 -6.71
C ARG A 54 2.16 11.25 -6.95
N TRP A 55 2.05 10.47 -5.87
CA TRP A 55 1.48 9.13 -5.89
C TRP A 55 0.02 9.25 -5.45
N ARG A 56 -0.80 9.65 -6.40
CA ARG A 56 -2.22 9.97 -6.19
C ARG A 56 -3.10 8.87 -6.77
N ALA A 57 -4.10 8.45 -6.02
CA ALA A 57 -5.07 7.47 -6.49
C ALA A 57 -6.47 8.05 -6.58
N ARG A 58 -7.19 7.63 -7.62
CA ARG A 58 -8.59 7.96 -7.85
C ARG A 58 -9.44 6.71 -7.82
N THR A 59 -10.74 6.89 -7.68
CA THR A 59 -11.71 5.81 -7.94
C THR A 59 -11.61 5.38 -9.40
N LEU A 60 -12.10 4.16 -9.70
CA LEU A 60 -12.04 3.61 -11.07
C LEU A 60 -12.75 4.47 -12.10
N ASP A 61 -13.82 5.20 -11.69
CA ASP A 61 -14.55 6.14 -12.55
C ASP A 61 -13.92 7.53 -12.59
N HIS A 62 -12.76 7.73 -11.91
CA HIS A 62 -12.03 8.99 -11.82
C HIS A 62 -12.76 10.13 -11.11
N SER A 63 -13.91 9.85 -10.46
CA SER A 63 -14.73 10.91 -9.86
C SER A 63 -14.18 11.46 -8.54
N GLN A 64 -13.40 10.66 -7.80
CA GLN A 64 -12.91 11.06 -6.48
C GLN A 64 -11.43 10.72 -6.34
N VAL A 65 -10.69 11.58 -5.64
CA VAL A 65 -9.32 11.30 -5.20
C VAL A 65 -9.41 10.55 -3.86
N LEU A 66 -8.86 9.35 -3.81
CA LEU A 66 -8.89 8.50 -2.62
C LEU A 66 -7.74 8.78 -1.66
N ASN A 67 -6.54 8.96 -2.20
CA ASN A 67 -5.37 9.27 -1.43
C ASN A 67 -4.33 9.99 -2.28
N ASP A 68 -3.35 10.58 -1.60
CA ASP A 68 -2.30 11.36 -2.27
C ASP A 68 -1.05 11.37 -1.39
N GLY A 69 0.11 11.53 -2.01
CA GLY A 69 1.39 11.67 -1.32
C GLY A 69 2.50 12.09 -2.26
N GLU A 70 3.52 12.75 -1.72
CA GLU A 70 4.72 13.10 -2.48
C GLU A 70 5.58 11.86 -2.69
N ILE A 71 6.21 11.75 -3.85
CA ILE A 71 7.14 10.66 -4.15
C ILE A 71 8.55 11.10 -3.78
N PHE A 72 9.17 10.44 -2.79
CA PHE A 72 10.48 10.80 -2.25
C PHE A 72 11.63 10.03 -2.89
N GLU A 73 11.42 8.73 -3.21
CA GLU A 73 12.47 7.87 -3.73
C GLU A 73 11.87 6.81 -4.66
N VAL A 74 12.52 6.61 -5.81
CA VAL A 74 12.17 5.55 -6.77
C VAL A 74 13.47 4.89 -7.22
N ASP A 75 13.75 3.69 -6.72
CA ASP A 75 14.95 2.92 -7.03
C ASP A 75 14.56 1.49 -7.44
N PRO A 76 14.15 1.30 -8.72
CA PRO A 76 13.71 -0.01 -9.19
C PRO A 76 14.85 -1.04 -9.22
N PRO A 77 14.62 -2.29 -8.87
CA PRO A 77 13.39 -2.85 -8.31
C PRO A 77 13.46 -2.98 -6.78
N ARG A 78 14.21 -2.12 -6.09
CA ARG A 78 14.59 -2.30 -4.69
C ARG A 78 13.79 -1.49 -3.69
N ARG A 79 13.46 -0.23 -4.02
CA ARG A 79 12.94 0.69 -3.00
C ARG A 79 12.05 1.76 -3.61
N PHE A 80 10.90 1.98 -2.98
CA PHE A 80 9.94 3.03 -3.34
C PHE A 80 9.45 3.67 -2.06
N VAL A 81 9.61 5.00 -1.94
CA VAL A 81 9.21 5.76 -0.75
C VAL A 81 8.29 6.90 -1.15
N HIS A 82 7.14 7.00 -0.51
CA HIS A 82 6.19 8.06 -0.78
C HIS A 82 5.41 8.44 0.48
N GLY A 83 4.89 9.66 0.47
CA GLY A 83 3.93 10.09 1.47
C GLY A 83 2.57 9.44 1.23
N TRP A 84 1.70 9.48 2.22
CA TRP A 84 0.35 8.96 2.10
C TRP A 84 -0.61 9.72 3.01
N LYS A 85 -1.69 10.20 2.41
CA LYS A 85 -2.80 10.86 3.08
C LYS A 85 -4.11 10.32 2.51
N ALA A 86 -4.97 9.78 3.36
CA ALA A 86 -6.31 9.37 2.97
C ALA A 86 -7.19 10.61 2.78
N LEU A 87 -7.92 10.67 1.67
CA LEU A 87 -8.80 11.77 1.34
C LEU A 87 -10.27 11.35 1.31
N TYR A 88 -10.56 10.06 1.44
CA TYR A 88 -11.91 9.52 1.44
C TYR A 88 -12.62 9.65 2.81
N ASP A 89 -11.88 10.02 3.85
CA ASP A 89 -12.41 10.21 5.20
C ASP A 89 -11.99 11.61 5.68
N PRO A 90 -12.93 12.51 6.01
CA PRO A 90 -12.59 13.87 6.40
C PRO A 90 -11.68 13.99 7.62
N GLU A 91 -11.83 13.09 8.60
CA GLU A 91 -10.98 13.11 9.81
C GLU A 91 -9.55 12.68 9.48
N MET A 92 -9.38 11.66 8.64
CA MET A 92 -8.06 11.23 8.20
C MET A 92 -7.41 12.27 7.28
N ALA A 93 -8.19 12.92 6.43
CA ALA A 93 -7.69 13.99 5.56
C ALA A 93 -7.17 15.20 6.34
N ALA A 94 -7.68 15.43 7.55
CA ALA A 94 -7.24 16.52 8.42
C ALA A 94 -5.95 16.17 9.18
N GLU A 95 -5.56 14.91 9.20
CA GLU A 95 -4.34 14.46 9.88
C GLU A 95 -3.09 14.72 9.05
N VAL A 96 -1.91 14.59 9.67
CA VAL A 96 -0.63 14.81 9.00
C VAL A 96 -0.33 13.69 8.01
N GLU A 97 0.26 14.02 6.85
CA GLU A 97 0.71 13.04 5.87
C GLU A 97 1.72 12.08 6.50
N SER A 98 1.50 10.79 6.30
CA SER A 98 2.38 9.72 6.75
C SER A 98 3.32 9.28 5.63
N ARG A 99 4.18 8.28 5.90
CA ARG A 99 5.15 7.79 4.92
C ARG A 99 5.04 6.28 4.75
N ILE A 100 5.13 5.83 3.50
CA ILE A 100 5.16 4.42 3.13
C ILE A 100 6.48 4.13 2.43
N THR A 101 7.15 3.06 2.87
CA THR A 101 8.38 2.56 2.27
C THR A 101 8.15 1.12 1.83
N TRP A 102 8.44 0.84 0.55
CA TRP A 102 8.45 -0.49 -0.03
C TRP A 102 9.88 -0.90 -0.29
N GLU A 103 10.30 -2.04 0.23
CA GLU A 103 11.64 -2.60 0.00
C GLU A 103 11.51 -4.02 -0.52
N ILE A 104 12.22 -4.33 -1.60
CA ILE A 104 12.22 -5.64 -2.24
C ILE A 104 13.65 -6.15 -2.28
N GLU A 105 13.86 -7.34 -1.71
CA GLU A 105 15.18 -7.97 -1.65
C GLU A 105 15.14 -9.35 -2.32
N PRO A 106 16.06 -9.63 -3.26
CA PRO A 106 16.14 -10.96 -3.84
C PRO A 106 16.61 -11.96 -2.79
N GLN A 107 16.06 -13.18 -2.85
CA GLN A 107 16.43 -14.27 -1.98
C GLN A 107 17.04 -15.40 -2.80
N ASP A 108 17.92 -16.18 -2.19
CA ASP A 108 18.46 -17.39 -2.82
C ASP A 108 17.32 -18.38 -3.05
N GLY A 109 17.17 -18.87 -4.28
CA GLY A 109 16.07 -19.77 -4.64
C GLY A 109 15.00 -19.12 -5.52
N GLY A 110 15.20 -17.88 -5.94
CA GLY A 110 14.35 -17.25 -6.96
C GLY A 110 13.07 -16.62 -6.43
N TYR A 111 13.04 -16.24 -5.17
CA TYR A 111 11.92 -15.51 -4.59
C TYR A 111 12.39 -14.17 -4.00
N SER A 112 11.47 -13.34 -3.55
CA SER A 112 11.75 -12.01 -3.01
C SER A 112 11.21 -11.86 -1.60
N LYS A 113 11.90 -11.05 -0.80
CA LYS A 113 11.39 -10.58 0.49
C LYS A 113 10.88 -9.17 0.30
N LEU A 114 9.60 -8.97 0.59
CA LEU A 114 8.98 -7.64 0.57
C LEU A 114 8.85 -7.14 2.01
N THR A 115 9.34 -5.93 2.24
CA THR A 115 9.12 -5.21 3.50
C THR A 115 8.32 -3.95 3.19
N LEU A 116 7.22 -3.76 3.91
CA LEU A 116 6.45 -2.53 3.87
C LEU A 116 6.54 -1.86 5.24
N ILE A 117 6.93 -0.60 5.25
CA ILE A 117 6.99 0.21 6.46
C ILE A 117 6.05 1.40 6.28
N HIS A 118 5.09 1.52 7.19
CA HIS A 118 4.22 2.70 7.26
C HIS A 118 4.54 3.42 8.55
N ASP A 119 5.14 4.60 8.46
CA ASP A 119 5.61 5.36 9.60
C ASP A 119 5.16 6.82 9.53
N ARG A 120 5.64 7.65 10.47
CA ARG A 120 5.21 9.04 10.64
C ARG A 120 3.71 9.13 10.95
N LEU A 121 3.22 8.21 11.78
CA LEU A 121 1.82 8.13 12.17
C LEU A 121 1.55 8.73 13.55
N GLU A 122 2.56 9.31 14.21
CA GLU A 122 2.47 9.82 15.59
C GLU A 122 1.39 10.90 15.75
N ALA A 123 1.25 11.76 14.74
CA ALA A 123 0.26 12.83 14.74
C ALA A 123 -1.01 12.46 13.95
N SER A 124 -1.15 11.19 13.56
CA SER A 124 -2.25 10.72 12.72
C SER A 124 -2.87 9.44 13.28
N PRO A 125 -3.47 9.52 14.49
CA PRO A 125 -3.94 8.31 15.19
C PRO A 125 -5.08 7.60 14.48
N LYS A 126 -5.97 8.30 13.81
CA LYS A 126 -7.08 7.69 13.09
C LYS A 126 -6.57 6.97 11.85
N THR A 127 -5.63 7.57 11.13
CA THR A 127 -4.95 6.95 10.00
C THR A 127 -4.23 5.67 10.46
N ALA A 128 -3.46 5.75 11.55
CA ALA A 128 -2.73 4.62 12.09
C ALA A 128 -3.64 3.42 12.39
N LEU A 129 -4.79 3.68 12.99
CA LEU A 129 -5.76 2.64 13.30
C LEU A 129 -6.36 2.03 12.03
N SER A 130 -6.73 2.86 11.07
CA SER A 130 -7.36 2.43 9.81
C SER A 130 -6.42 1.56 8.97
N VAL A 131 -5.16 1.97 8.79
CA VAL A 131 -4.23 1.26 7.90
C VAL A 131 -3.75 -0.07 8.47
N SER A 132 -3.77 -0.24 9.80
CA SER A 132 -3.31 -1.49 10.43
C SER A 132 -4.08 -2.72 9.96
N GLY A 133 -5.39 -2.58 9.76
CA GLY A 133 -6.22 -3.66 9.20
C GLY A 133 -6.12 -3.75 7.68
N GLY A 134 -6.03 -2.60 7.02
CA GLY A 134 -6.01 -2.52 5.56
C GLY A 134 -4.78 -3.19 4.93
N TRP A 135 -3.62 -3.02 5.52
CA TRP A 135 -2.38 -3.61 4.99
C TRP A 135 -2.42 -5.13 4.91
N MET A 136 -3.05 -5.80 5.87
CA MET A 136 -3.16 -7.26 5.84
C MET A 136 -3.89 -7.75 4.59
N LEU A 137 -4.99 -7.11 4.23
CA LEU A 137 -5.76 -7.47 3.03
C LEU A 137 -5.01 -7.10 1.76
N ILE A 138 -4.44 -5.91 1.71
CA ILE A 138 -3.68 -5.42 0.55
C ILE A 138 -2.50 -6.33 0.24
N LEU A 139 -1.68 -6.66 1.23
CA LEU A 139 -0.49 -7.48 1.04
C LEU A 139 -0.83 -8.93 0.69
N SER A 140 -1.90 -9.47 1.26
CA SER A 140 -2.41 -10.80 0.89
C SER A 140 -2.86 -10.83 -0.57
N GLY A 141 -3.58 -9.80 -1.00
CA GLY A 141 -4.01 -9.66 -2.39
C GLY A 141 -2.84 -9.49 -3.36
N LEU A 142 -1.85 -8.70 -2.99
CA LEU A 142 -0.64 -8.49 -3.78
C LEU A 142 0.11 -9.82 -3.99
N LYS A 143 0.35 -10.55 -2.91
CA LYS A 143 1.04 -11.86 -2.97
C LYS A 143 0.29 -12.83 -3.87
N SER A 144 -1.02 -12.93 -3.69
CA SER A 144 -1.86 -13.81 -4.51
C SER A 144 -1.80 -13.42 -5.99
N LEU A 145 -1.92 -12.14 -6.30
CA LEU A 145 -1.85 -11.64 -7.68
C LEU A 145 -0.53 -12.03 -8.34
N ILE A 146 0.58 -11.80 -7.66
CA ILE A 146 1.91 -12.10 -8.22
C ILE A 146 2.10 -13.61 -8.42
N GLU A 147 1.70 -14.43 -7.45
CA GLU A 147 1.98 -15.87 -7.46
C GLU A 147 0.99 -16.68 -8.29
N THR A 148 -0.25 -16.21 -8.45
CA THR A 148 -1.31 -16.97 -9.13
C THR A 148 -1.93 -16.27 -10.35
N GLY A 149 -1.68 -14.96 -10.52
CA GLY A 149 -2.31 -14.14 -11.55
C GLY A 149 -3.65 -13.53 -11.12
N GLU A 150 -4.17 -13.90 -9.94
CA GLU A 150 -5.41 -13.36 -9.40
C GLU A 150 -5.21 -12.89 -7.96
N PRO A 151 -5.69 -11.69 -7.59
CA PRO A 151 -5.64 -11.25 -6.20
C PRO A 151 -6.65 -12.03 -5.35
N LEU A 152 -6.55 -11.89 -4.03
CA LEU A 152 -7.50 -12.49 -3.10
C LEU A 152 -8.93 -12.00 -3.38
N ILE A 153 -9.08 -10.70 -3.59
CA ILE A 153 -10.31 -10.06 -4.06
C ILE A 153 -9.91 -9.12 -5.19
N ASP A 154 -10.57 -9.22 -6.34
CA ASP A 154 -10.30 -8.32 -7.46
C ASP A 154 -11.25 -7.13 -7.41
N PHE A 155 -10.74 -6.01 -6.93
CA PHE A 155 -11.54 -4.79 -6.76
C PHE A 155 -11.88 -4.07 -8.08
N THR A 156 -11.34 -4.53 -9.20
CA THR A 156 -11.67 -3.97 -10.52
C THR A 156 -12.82 -4.70 -11.19
N LYS A 157 -13.19 -5.88 -10.70
CA LYS A 157 -14.34 -6.62 -11.20
C LYS A 157 -15.58 -6.16 -10.45
N GLY A 158 -16.60 -5.76 -11.17
CA GLY A 158 -17.90 -5.46 -10.57
C GLY A 158 -18.47 -6.68 -9.86
N ASP A 159 -19.39 -6.44 -8.92
CA ASP A 159 -20.07 -7.53 -8.25
C ASP A 159 -20.75 -8.42 -9.28
N ALA A 160 -20.33 -9.69 -9.31
CA ALA A 160 -21.02 -10.68 -10.11
C ALA A 160 -22.35 -11.03 -9.42
N THR A 161 -23.41 -10.37 -9.87
CA THR A 161 -24.77 -10.71 -9.43
C THR A 161 -25.36 -11.77 -10.35
#